data_4e3da10e46efe88c42b1066744f61fc9
#
_entry.id   4e3da10e46efe88c42b1066744f61fc9
#
_cell.length_a   1.000
_cell.length_b   1.000
_cell.length_c   1.000
_cell.angle_alpha   90.00
_cell.angle_beta   90.00
_cell.angle_gamma   90.00
#
_symmetry.space_group_name_H-M   'P 1'
#
loop_
_entity.id
_entity.type
_entity.pdbx_description
1 polymer ?
#
loop_
_entity_poly.entity_id
_entity_poly.type
_entity_poly.pdbx_seq_one_letter_code
_entity_poly.pdbx_strand_id
1 'polypeptide(L)'
;GCTATASVSVSANKTAPTITIGGAKDITCKTASMVLTASNNAQTPAYRWSGGGTGINKNVTAAGSYTVTVTDNSNGCSATKAVTIVENKETVAVTIGGNGVLTCANPSITLQANAALADSYRWNDNSTGATKVVTNAGQRNVTVTYGTCTASASVNVTENKTAPIINVDGNVDLTCTRTQITLTASGANTFSWSTGEKVATKVVTNAGKYSVT
;
A
#
# COMPACT_ATOMS: atom_id res chain seq x y z
N GLY A 1 75.05 -44.30 46.90
CA GLY A 1 74.62 -43.18 46.09
C GLY A 1 73.21 -42.77 46.48
N CYS A 2 73.02 -41.55 46.93
CA CYS A 2 71.71 -41.02 47.18
C CYS A 2 71.15 -40.37 45.90
N THR A 3 69.97 -40.79 45.46
CA THR A 3 69.25 -40.21 44.31
C THR A 3 68.06 -39.41 44.79
N ALA A 4 67.85 -38.24 44.23
CA ALA A 4 66.66 -37.41 44.43
C ALA A 4 65.86 -37.30 43.09
N THR A 5 64.56 -37.47 43.15
CA THR A 5 63.66 -37.29 41.99
C THR A 5 62.72 -36.10 42.26
N ALA A 6 62.60 -35.29 41.26
CA ALA A 6 61.54 -34.22 41.24
C ALA A 6 60.56 -34.48 40.09
N SER A 7 59.27 -34.29 40.29
CA SER A 7 58.22 -34.45 39.27
C SER A 7 57.43 -33.14 39.16
N VAL A 8 57.07 -32.78 37.94
CA VAL A 8 56.16 -31.69 37.64
C VAL A 8 55.01 -32.23 36.81
N SER A 9 53.76 -31.83 37.13
CA SER A 9 52.59 -32.17 36.37
C SER A 9 52.30 -31.02 35.39
N VAL A 10 52.22 -31.33 34.11
CA VAL A 10 51.82 -30.38 33.06
C VAL A 10 50.39 -30.73 32.67
N SER A 11 49.48 -29.81 32.91
CA SER A 11 48.07 -29.91 32.47
C SER A 11 47.87 -29.10 31.17
N ALA A 12 46.96 -29.53 30.33
CA ALA A 12 46.59 -28.81 29.11
C ALA A 12 45.06 -28.56 29.10
N ASN A 13 44.66 -27.33 28.91
CA ASN A 13 43.28 -26.96 28.60
C ASN A 13 43.21 -26.56 27.13
N LYS A 14 42.82 -27.49 26.25
CA LYS A 14 42.68 -27.30 24.79
C LYS A 14 41.22 -27.40 24.36
N THR A 15 40.26 -27.15 25.25
CA THR A 15 38.85 -27.26 24.97
C THR A 15 38.38 -25.99 24.23
N ALA A 16 37.91 -26.16 22.99
CA ALA A 16 37.28 -25.07 22.24
C ALA A 16 35.89 -24.73 22.82
N PRO A 17 35.48 -23.49 22.78
CA PRO A 17 34.16 -23.09 23.25
C PRO A 17 33.02 -23.70 22.39
N THR A 18 31.91 -24.04 23.06
CA THR A 18 30.65 -24.38 22.37
C THR A 18 29.86 -23.13 22.14
N ILE A 19 29.26 -22.98 20.94
CA ILE A 19 28.56 -21.73 20.54
C ILE A 19 27.14 -22.07 20.11
N THR A 20 26.19 -21.29 20.60
CA THR A 20 24.83 -21.24 20.07
C THR A 20 24.51 -19.81 19.61
N ILE A 21 23.68 -19.68 18.55
CA ILE A 21 23.20 -18.37 18.07
C ILE A 21 21.70 -18.35 18.23
N GLY A 22 21.20 -17.43 19.05
CA GLY A 22 19.78 -17.15 19.25
C GLY A 22 19.32 -15.94 18.45
N GLY A 23 18.00 -15.71 18.40
CA GLY A 23 17.38 -14.54 17.77
C GLY A 23 17.19 -14.65 16.25
N ALA A 24 17.57 -15.77 15.62
CA ALA A 24 17.40 -15.97 14.18
C ALA A 24 15.91 -16.11 13.81
N LYS A 25 15.50 -15.33 12.82
CA LYS A 25 14.16 -15.31 12.21
C LYS A 25 14.30 -14.96 10.72
N ASP A 26 13.23 -15.13 9.95
CA ASP A 26 13.22 -14.66 8.57
C ASP A 26 13.07 -13.13 8.51
N ILE A 27 13.67 -12.54 7.49
CA ILE A 27 13.38 -11.15 7.10
C ILE A 27 12.06 -11.17 6.36
N THR A 28 11.06 -10.48 6.91
CA THR A 28 9.71 -10.34 6.33
C THR A 28 9.36 -8.86 6.18
N CYS A 29 8.19 -8.56 5.62
CA CYS A 29 7.70 -7.17 5.60
C CYS A 29 7.54 -6.58 7.01
N LYS A 30 7.22 -7.42 8.01
CA LYS A 30 7.06 -7.02 9.41
C LYS A 30 8.32 -7.17 10.26
N THR A 31 9.26 -7.98 9.82
CA THR A 31 10.54 -8.23 10.53
C THR A 31 11.68 -7.77 9.65
N ALA A 32 11.89 -6.46 9.57
CA ALA A 32 12.94 -5.86 8.74
C ALA A 32 14.34 -5.93 9.37
N SER A 33 14.44 -6.20 10.67
CA SER A 33 15.70 -6.32 11.40
C SER A 33 15.56 -7.23 12.61
N MET A 34 16.68 -7.79 13.04
CA MET A 34 16.77 -8.63 14.23
C MET A 34 18.14 -8.52 14.88
N VAL A 35 18.25 -9.00 16.12
CA VAL A 35 19.51 -9.12 16.84
C VAL A 35 19.83 -10.61 16.98
N LEU A 36 20.96 -11.04 16.43
CA LEU A 36 21.54 -12.33 16.74
C LEU A 36 22.37 -12.22 18.01
N THR A 37 22.22 -13.19 18.91
CA THR A 37 22.95 -13.25 20.18
C THR A 37 23.75 -14.54 20.24
N ALA A 38 25.07 -14.44 20.39
CA ALA A 38 25.95 -15.58 20.54
C ALA A 38 26.07 -15.94 22.02
N SER A 39 25.71 -17.17 22.39
CA SER A 39 25.95 -17.72 23.72
C SER A 39 27.02 -18.76 23.64
N ASN A 40 27.92 -18.87 24.65
CA ASN A 40 29.04 -19.78 24.70
C ASN A 40 29.39 -20.10 26.15
N ASN A 41 30.36 -21.09 26.32
CA ASN A 41 30.87 -21.52 27.61
C ASN A 41 32.34 -21.12 27.86
N ALA A 42 32.91 -20.21 27.04
CA ALA A 42 34.24 -19.67 27.27
C ALA A 42 34.30 -18.85 28.57
N GLN A 43 35.43 -18.91 29.28
CA GLN A 43 35.63 -18.14 30.52
C GLN A 43 35.89 -16.65 30.25
N THR A 44 36.68 -16.37 29.20
CA THR A 44 37.03 -15.02 28.78
C THR A 44 36.79 -14.84 27.29
N PRO A 45 35.51 -14.77 26.84
CA PRO A 45 35.16 -14.80 25.43
C PRO A 45 35.49 -13.50 24.69
N ALA A 46 36.14 -13.64 23.52
CA ALA A 46 36.25 -12.60 22.54
C ALA A 46 35.45 -13.03 21.29
N TYR A 47 34.62 -12.11 20.76
CA TYR A 47 33.73 -12.37 19.64
C TYR A 47 34.20 -11.67 18.39
N ARG A 48 34.00 -12.34 17.23
CA ARG A 48 34.20 -11.75 15.91
C ARG A 48 33.12 -12.25 14.96
N TRP A 49 32.26 -11.35 14.50
CA TRP A 49 31.21 -11.65 13.52
C TRP A 49 31.70 -11.40 12.09
N SER A 50 31.20 -12.20 11.15
CA SER A 50 31.30 -11.90 9.72
C SER A 50 30.64 -10.53 9.43
N GLY A 51 31.22 -9.76 8.51
CA GLY A 51 30.76 -8.41 8.24
C GLY A 51 30.98 -7.41 9.38
N GLY A 52 31.91 -7.73 10.33
CA GLY A 52 32.30 -6.85 11.45
C GLY A 52 31.44 -7.00 12.71
N GLY A 53 31.97 -6.50 13.82
CA GLY A 53 31.39 -6.56 15.16
C GLY A 53 32.14 -7.54 16.08
N THR A 54 32.36 -7.09 17.33
CA THR A 54 33.14 -7.81 18.36
C THR A 54 32.33 -8.07 19.63
N GLY A 55 31.05 -7.76 19.61
CA GLY A 55 30.17 -7.99 20.77
C GLY A 55 29.43 -9.32 20.71
N ILE A 56 28.77 -9.63 21.80
CA ILE A 56 27.87 -10.79 21.93
C ILE A 56 26.69 -10.72 20.92
N ASN A 57 26.30 -9.50 20.52
CA ASN A 57 25.16 -9.22 19.68
C ASN A 57 25.59 -8.74 18.28
N LYS A 58 24.81 -9.13 17.26
CA LYS A 58 24.94 -8.68 15.86
C LYS A 58 23.58 -8.23 15.36
N ASN A 59 23.47 -6.96 14.98
CA ASN A 59 22.29 -6.47 14.26
C ASN A 59 22.31 -6.95 12.81
N VAL A 60 21.18 -7.47 12.34
CA VAL A 60 20.97 -8.03 11.01
C VAL A 60 19.78 -7.36 10.36
N THR A 61 19.96 -6.86 9.14
CA THR A 61 18.92 -6.17 8.33
C THR A 61 18.78 -6.77 6.93
N ALA A 62 19.55 -7.81 6.61
CA ALA A 62 19.55 -8.46 5.30
C ALA A 62 19.65 -9.97 5.44
N ALA A 63 19.13 -10.69 4.45
CA ALA A 63 19.34 -12.12 4.33
C ALA A 63 20.83 -12.44 4.06
N GLY A 64 21.28 -13.60 4.48
CA GLY A 64 22.64 -14.03 4.30
C GLY A 64 23.13 -15.00 5.38
N SER A 65 24.36 -15.45 5.26
CA SER A 65 25.02 -16.29 6.26
C SER A 65 25.84 -15.42 7.21
N TYR A 66 25.57 -15.55 8.50
CA TYR A 66 26.24 -14.84 9.57
C TYR A 66 27.01 -15.83 10.42
N THR A 67 28.34 -15.63 10.51
CA THR A 67 29.25 -16.49 11.26
C THR A 67 29.81 -15.72 12.44
N VAL A 68 29.82 -16.32 13.61
CA VAL A 68 30.55 -15.82 14.77
C VAL A 68 31.72 -16.74 15.09
N THR A 69 32.89 -16.15 15.32
CA THR A 69 34.05 -16.81 15.92
C THR A 69 34.13 -16.38 17.36
N VAL A 70 34.19 -17.33 18.30
CA VAL A 70 34.45 -17.07 19.71
C VAL A 70 35.80 -17.65 20.05
N THR A 71 36.65 -16.82 20.64
CA THR A 71 37.97 -17.24 21.17
C THR A 71 37.88 -17.12 22.70
N ASP A 72 38.26 -18.20 23.39
CA ASP A 72 38.50 -18.16 24.83
C ASP A 72 39.91 -17.68 25.09
N ASN A 73 40.07 -16.45 25.55
CA ASN A 73 41.38 -15.85 25.84
C ASN A 73 42.07 -16.48 27.03
N SER A 74 41.40 -17.33 27.84
CA SER A 74 42.01 -18.08 28.94
C SER A 74 42.90 -19.22 28.45
N ASN A 75 42.61 -19.79 27.28
CA ASN A 75 43.36 -20.92 26.72
C ASN A 75 43.72 -20.76 25.22
N GLY A 76 43.29 -19.68 24.58
CA GLY A 76 43.53 -19.37 23.17
C GLY A 76 42.73 -20.21 22.18
N CYS A 77 41.85 -21.12 22.62
CA CYS A 77 41.06 -21.96 21.74
C CYS A 77 39.87 -21.18 21.16
N SER A 78 39.56 -21.44 19.89
CA SER A 78 38.44 -20.79 19.21
C SER A 78 37.51 -21.79 18.55
N ALA A 79 36.27 -21.41 18.37
CA ALA A 79 35.24 -22.10 17.60
C ALA A 79 34.48 -21.13 16.73
N THR A 80 33.81 -21.66 15.71
CA THR A 80 32.92 -20.86 14.82
C THR A 80 31.55 -21.50 14.76
N LYS A 81 30.54 -20.65 14.62
CA LYS A 81 29.15 -21.06 14.37
C LYS A 81 28.53 -20.13 13.32
N ALA A 82 27.80 -20.71 12.40
CA ALA A 82 27.07 -19.98 11.38
C ALA A 82 25.57 -20.16 11.57
N VAL A 83 24.80 -19.14 11.15
CA VAL A 83 23.35 -19.16 10.99
C VAL A 83 23.00 -18.50 9.67
N THR A 84 22.03 -19.06 8.95
CA THR A 84 21.52 -18.50 7.71
C THR A 84 20.20 -17.79 8.01
N ILE A 85 20.12 -16.55 7.59
CA ILE A 85 18.90 -15.73 7.59
C ILE A 85 18.36 -15.69 6.18
N VAL A 86 17.09 -16.03 5.99
CA VAL A 86 16.43 -15.99 4.69
C VAL A 86 15.50 -14.78 4.59
N GLU A 87 15.26 -14.31 3.38
CA GLU A 87 14.25 -13.33 3.09
C GLU A 87 12.97 -14.06 2.65
N ASN A 88 11.90 -13.80 3.36
CA ASN A 88 10.56 -14.35 3.11
C ASN A 88 9.54 -13.21 3.24
N LYS A 89 9.69 -12.20 2.36
CA LYS A 89 8.78 -11.06 2.30
C LYS A 89 7.49 -11.45 1.61
N GLU A 90 6.39 -11.12 2.23
CA GLU A 90 5.06 -11.32 1.68
C GLU A 90 4.87 -10.46 0.43
N THR A 91 4.19 -11.00 -0.58
CA THR A 91 3.80 -10.23 -1.77
C THR A 91 2.62 -9.34 -1.42
N VAL A 92 2.88 -8.04 -1.38
CA VAL A 92 1.81 -7.03 -1.26
C VAL A 92 1.25 -6.74 -2.65
N ALA A 93 -0.06 -6.87 -2.79
CA ALA A 93 -0.76 -6.55 -4.03
C ALA A 93 -1.97 -5.67 -3.71
N VAL A 94 -2.26 -4.72 -4.60
CA VAL A 94 -3.41 -3.83 -4.49
C VAL A 94 -4.10 -3.68 -5.84
N THR A 95 -5.43 -3.65 -5.82
CA THR A 95 -6.28 -3.34 -6.97
C THR A 95 -7.22 -2.20 -6.61
N ILE A 96 -7.71 -1.48 -7.62
CA ILE A 96 -8.72 -0.43 -7.44
C ILE A 96 -10.00 -0.87 -8.14
N GLY A 97 -11.07 -1.01 -7.37
CA GLY A 97 -12.44 -1.23 -7.85
C GLY A 97 -13.27 0.05 -7.76
N GLY A 98 -14.54 -0.04 -8.21
CA GLY A 98 -15.48 1.09 -8.15
C GLY A 98 -15.22 2.16 -9.23
N ASN A 99 -14.39 1.86 -10.24
CA ASN A 99 -14.17 2.74 -11.37
C ASN A 99 -15.46 2.90 -12.20
N GLY A 100 -15.71 4.11 -12.66
CA GLY A 100 -16.89 4.46 -13.43
C GLY A 100 -16.66 5.75 -14.19
N VAL A 101 -17.70 6.17 -14.90
CA VAL A 101 -17.70 7.44 -15.64
C VAL A 101 -18.48 8.46 -14.83
N LEU A 102 -17.88 9.60 -14.57
CA LEU A 102 -18.59 10.75 -13.99
C LEU A 102 -19.52 11.33 -15.04
N THR A 103 -20.78 11.50 -14.66
CA THR A 103 -21.83 12.08 -15.54
C THR A 103 -22.57 13.17 -14.81
N CYS A 104 -23.46 13.88 -15.52
CA CYS A 104 -24.36 14.85 -14.89
C CYS A 104 -25.28 14.18 -13.86
N ALA A 105 -25.70 12.92 -14.08
CA ALA A 105 -26.53 12.16 -13.16
C ALA A 105 -25.72 11.53 -12.00
N ASN A 106 -24.47 11.16 -12.26
CA ASN A 106 -23.55 10.58 -11.27
C ASN A 106 -22.31 11.48 -11.15
N PRO A 107 -22.37 12.59 -10.41
CA PRO A 107 -21.30 13.58 -10.32
C PRO A 107 -20.13 13.13 -9.44
N SER A 108 -20.27 12.01 -8.75
CA SER A 108 -19.21 11.41 -7.93
C SER A 108 -19.21 9.88 -8.05
N ILE A 109 -18.04 9.28 -7.90
CA ILE A 109 -17.85 7.83 -7.77
C ILE A 109 -16.99 7.53 -6.57
N THR A 110 -17.17 6.36 -5.98
CA THR A 110 -16.32 5.88 -4.87
C THR A 110 -15.39 4.80 -5.39
N LEU A 111 -14.10 5.07 -5.33
CA LEU A 111 -13.05 4.09 -5.60
C LEU A 111 -12.79 3.28 -4.34
N GLN A 112 -12.53 1.97 -4.53
CA GLN A 112 -12.18 1.03 -3.46
C GLN A 112 -10.83 0.41 -3.75
N ALA A 113 -9.84 0.67 -2.90
CA ALA A 113 -8.57 -0.03 -2.92
C ALA A 113 -8.71 -1.36 -2.15
N ASN A 114 -8.41 -2.47 -2.82
CA ASN A 114 -8.48 -3.81 -2.26
C ASN A 114 -7.06 -4.39 -2.15
N ALA A 115 -6.62 -4.68 -0.94
CA ALA A 115 -5.37 -5.35 -0.63
C ALA A 115 -5.59 -6.36 0.49
N ALA A 116 -5.06 -7.58 0.34
CA ALA A 116 -5.15 -8.61 1.37
C ALA A 116 -4.26 -8.31 2.57
N LEU A 117 -3.14 -7.63 2.30
CA LEU A 117 -2.17 -7.21 3.32
C LEU A 117 -2.02 -5.69 3.23
N ALA A 118 -2.46 -4.98 4.27
CA ALA A 118 -2.38 -3.52 4.33
C ALA A 118 -2.39 -3.02 5.78
N ASP A 119 -1.39 -2.23 6.14
CA ASP A 119 -1.39 -1.43 7.37
C ASP A 119 -1.97 -0.05 7.10
N SER A 120 -1.73 0.48 5.89
CA SER A 120 -2.18 1.82 5.51
C SER A 120 -2.37 1.95 4.01
N TYR A 121 -3.20 2.93 3.62
CA TYR A 121 -3.47 3.35 2.26
C TYR A 121 -3.16 4.84 2.13
N ARG A 122 -2.53 5.23 1.02
CA ARG A 122 -2.26 6.64 0.69
C ARG A 122 -2.52 6.88 -0.79
N TRP A 123 -3.46 7.78 -1.07
CA TRP A 123 -3.77 8.23 -2.42
C TRP A 123 -2.84 9.36 -2.87
N ASN A 124 -2.79 9.62 -4.17
CA ASN A 124 -1.93 10.63 -4.77
C ASN A 124 -2.21 12.08 -4.31
N ASP A 125 -3.34 12.34 -3.67
CA ASP A 125 -3.68 13.63 -3.05
C ASP A 125 -3.43 13.63 -1.53
N ASN A 126 -2.69 12.64 -1.02
CA ASN A 126 -2.39 12.40 0.40
C ASN A 126 -3.60 11.99 1.26
N SER A 127 -4.77 11.79 0.70
CA SER A 127 -5.88 11.18 1.46
C SER A 127 -5.54 9.74 1.84
N THR A 128 -6.08 9.28 2.97
CA THR A 128 -5.85 7.96 3.56
C THR A 128 -7.14 7.15 3.56
N GLY A 129 -6.99 5.82 3.74
CA GLY A 129 -8.12 4.89 3.79
C GLY A 129 -8.29 4.10 2.50
N ALA A 130 -9.01 2.99 2.61
CA ALA A 130 -9.24 2.07 1.49
C ALA A 130 -10.23 2.63 0.45
N THR A 131 -11.06 3.61 0.82
CA THR A 131 -12.05 4.24 -0.06
C THR A 131 -11.69 5.67 -0.40
N LYS A 132 -12.05 6.10 -1.61
CA LYS A 132 -11.88 7.47 -2.07
C LYS A 132 -13.05 7.91 -2.93
N VAL A 133 -13.72 8.99 -2.53
CA VAL A 133 -14.73 9.66 -3.37
C VAL A 133 -14.01 10.60 -4.33
N VAL A 134 -14.36 10.53 -5.61
CA VAL A 134 -13.83 11.40 -6.67
C VAL A 134 -14.95 12.06 -7.44
N THR A 135 -14.77 13.34 -7.77
CA THR A 135 -15.74 14.20 -8.45
C THR A 135 -15.23 14.77 -9.77
N ASN A 136 -13.94 14.52 -10.08
CA ASN A 136 -13.28 15.02 -11.27
C ASN A 136 -12.58 13.87 -12.00
N ALA A 137 -12.54 13.92 -13.32
CA ALA A 137 -11.76 13.01 -14.14
C ALA A 137 -10.26 13.11 -13.84
N GLY A 138 -9.51 12.09 -14.20
CA GLY A 138 -8.07 12.02 -14.09
C GLY A 138 -7.57 10.75 -13.41
N GLN A 139 -6.25 10.58 -13.41
CA GLN A 139 -5.60 9.43 -12.82
C GLN A 139 -5.63 9.49 -11.30
N ARG A 140 -5.97 8.37 -10.68
CA ARG A 140 -5.91 8.14 -9.23
C ARG A 140 -4.97 6.99 -8.96
N ASN A 141 -4.01 7.24 -8.06
CA ASN A 141 -3.04 6.26 -7.63
C ASN A 141 -3.21 6.02 -6.13
N VAL A 142 -3.12 4.77 -5.71
CA VAL A 142 -3.06 4.39 -4.31
C VAL A 142 -1.78 3.60 -4.05
N THR A 143 -1.11 3.91 -2.96
CA THR A 143 0.00 3.13 -2.41
C THR A 143 -0.46 2.49 -1.11
N VAL A 144 -0.25 1.20 -1.02
CA VAL A 144 -0.51 0.38 0.18
C VAL A 144 0.81 0.06 0.83
N THR A 145 0.87 0.14 2.15
CA THR A 145 2.03 -0.23 2.96
C THR A 145 1.66 -1.38 3.89
N TYR A 146 2.54 -2.38 3.96
CA TYR A 146 2.49 -3.49 4.91
C TYR A 146 3.88 -3.71 5.51
N GLY A 147 4.09 -3.27 6.76
CA GLY A 147 5.42 -3.22 7.36
C GLY A 147 6.36 -2.32 6.54
N THR A 148 7.42 -2.90 5.99
CA THR A 148 8.38 -2.21 5.11
C THR A 148 8.11 -2.41 3.62
N CYS A 149 7.11 -3.23 3.27
CA CYS A 149 6.75 -3.52 1.88
C CYS A 149 5.64 -2.60 1.40
N THR A 150 5.69 -2.23 0.13
CA THR A 150 4.69 -1.37 -0.50
C THR A 150 4.26 -1.93 -1.84
N ALA A 151 3.02 -1.62 -2.23
CA ALA A 151 2.50 -1.84 -3.57
C ALA A 151 1.66 -0.65 -4.00
N SER A 152 1.55 -0.43 -5.31
CA SER A 152 0.76 0.67 -5.85
C SER A 152 -0.11 0.19 -7.01
N ALA A 153 -1.29 0.82 -7.12
CA ALA A 153 -2.19 0.64 -8.26
C ALA A 153 -2.67 2.00 -8.75
N SER A 154 -3.07 2.05 -10.02
CA SER A 154 -3.62 3.25 -10.62
C SER A 154 -4.89 2.94 -11.41
N VAL A 155 -5.80 3.92 -11.47
CA VAL A 155 -7.01 3.90 -12.29
C VAL A 155 -7.20 5.28 -12.91
N ASN A 156 -7.67 5.31 -14.16
CA ASN A 156 -8.06 6.56 -14.81
C ASN A 156 -9.58 6.72 -14.73
N VAL A 157 -10.03 7.78 -14.05
CA VAL A 157 -11.44 8.17 -13.97
C VAL A 157 -11.75 9.05 -15.18
N THR A 158 -12.78 8.69 -15.91
CA THR A 158 -13.27 9.45 -17.08
C THR A 158 -14.54 10.18 -16.74
N GLU A 159 -14.89 11.19 -17.56
CA GLU A 159 -16.16 11.90 -17.43
C GLU A 159 -16.86 12.06 -18.77
N ASN A 160 -18.18 12.05 -18.72
CA ASN A 160 -19.07 12.43 -19.82
C ASN A 160 -20.17 13.33 -19.25
N LYS A 161 -19.92 14.61 -19.26
CA LYS A 161 -20.84 15.67 -18.80
C LYS A 161 -21.37 16.49 -19.95
N THR A 162 -21.51 15.87 -21.13
CA THR A 162 -22.08 16.55 -22.28
C THR A 162 -23.54 16.85 -22.00
N ALA A 163 -23.89 18.13 -22.02
CA ALA A 163 -25.28 18.56 -21.87
C ALA A 163 -26.11 18.06 -23.06
N PRO A 164 -27.36 17.62 -22.85
CA PRO A 164 -28.25 17.29 -23.97
C PRO A 164 -28.54 18.51 -24.82
N ILE A 165 -28.68 18.32 -26.12
CA ILE A 165 -29.14 19.37 -27.04
C ILE A 165 -30.66 19.32 -27.01
N ILE A 166 -31.30 20.39 -26.51
CA ILE A 166 -32.77 20.52 -26.44
C ILE A 166 -33.22 21.32 -27.64
N ASN A 167 -34.17 20.77 -28.40
CA ASN A 167 -34.86 21.44 -29.47
C ASN A 167 -36.33 21.74 -29.05
N VAL A 168 -36.87 22.87 -29.48
CA VAL A 168 -38.28 23.23 -29.28
C VAL A 168 -38.88 23.54 -30.63
N ASP A 169 -39.88 22.76 -30.99
CA ASP A 169 -40.67 22.94 -32.19
C ASP A 169 -42.02 23.63 -31.84
N GLY A 170 -42.65 24.24 -32.80
CA GLY A 170 -43.96 24.90 -32.64
C GLY A 170 -43.89 26.42 -32.65
N ASN A 171 -42.82 26.99 -33.18
CA ASN A 171 -42.68 28.46 -33.34
C ASN A 171 -43.60 28.99 -34.44
N VAL A 172 -44.87 29.23 -34.10
CA VAL A 172 -45.91 29.81 -34.97
C VAL A 172 -46.73 30.86 -34.20
N ASP A 173 -47.29 31.80 -34.91
CA ASP A 173 -48.04 32.89 -34.32
C ASP A 173 -49.43 32.45 -33.82
N LEU A 174 -49.85 32.99 -32.68
CA LEU A 174 -51.25 33.00 -32.26
C LEU A 174 -52.03 33.99 -33.11
N THR A 175 -53.18 33.57 -33.60
CA THR A 175 -54.07 34.39 -34.45
C THR A 175 -55.50 34.32 -33.95
N CYS A 176 -56.42 35.10 -34.52
CA CYS A 176 -57.83 35.01 -34.17
C CYS A 176 -58.46 33.64 -34.47
N THR A 177 -57.87 32.88 -35.40
CA THR A 177 -58.31 31.52 -35.74
C THR A 177 -57.47 30.43 -35.12
N ARG A 178 -56.23 30.72 -34.70
CA ARG A 178 -55.31 29.84 -33.98
C ARG A 178 -55.12 30.42 -32.57
N THR A 179 -55.98 30.07 -31.66
CA THR A 179 -55.98 30.60 -30.28
C THR A 179 -55.04 29.86 -29.34
N GLN A 180 -54.43 28.76 -29.80
CA GLN A 180 -53.46 27.98 -29.04
C GLN A 180 -52.40 27.35 -29.94
N ILE A 181 -51.22 27.13 -29.39
CA ILE A 181 -50.07 26.46 -30.03
C ILE A 181 -49.53 25.40 -29.08
N THR A 182 -49.17 24.27 -29.63
CA THR A 182 -48.44 23.23 -28.86
C THR A 182 -46.92 23.35 -29.15
N LEU A 183 -46.15 23.65 -28.13
CA LEU A 183 -44.68 23.57 -28.17
C LEU A 183 -44.27 22.17 -27.82
N THR A 184 -43.30 21.58 -28.55
CA THR A 184 -42.77 20.23 -28.29
C THR A 184 -41.26 20.31 -28.05
N ALA A 185 -40.81 19.91 -26.88
CA ALA A 185 -39.42 19.77 -26.54
C ALA A 185 -38.93 18.35 -26.83
N SER A 186 -37.71 18.25 -27.36
CA SER A 186 -37.08 16.98 -27.67
C SER A 186 -35.55 17.04 -27.37
N GLY A 187 -34.87 15.88 -27.35
CA GLY A 187 -33.42 15.82 -27.15
C GLY A 187 -33.00 15.52 -25.71
N ALA A 188 -33.92 15.36 -24.76
CA ALA A 188 -33.64 14.96 -23.39
C ALA A 188 -34.68 13.93 -22.88
N ASN A 189 -34.42 13.30 -21.75
CA ASN A 189 -35.32 12.32 -21.11
C ASN A 189 -36.34 13.01 -20.18
N THR A 190 -36.01 14.15 -19.66
CA THR A 190 -36.90 14.95 -18.76
C THR A 190 -36.87 16.41 -19.18
N PHE A 191 -37.97 17.10 -18.98
CA PHE A 191 -38.13 18.49 -19.34
C PHE A 191 -38.76 19.28 -18.18
N SER A 192 -38.38 20.53 -18.06
CA SER A 192 -39.00 21.47 -17.11
C SER A 192 -39.18 22.82 -17.80
N TRP A 193 -40.45 23.22 -18.05
CA TRP A 193 -40.77 24.49 -18.65
C TRP A 193 -40.68 25.63 -17.64
N SER A 194 -40.40 26.83 -18.11
CA SER A 194 -40.33 28.04 -17.27
C SER A 194 -41.60 28.35 -16.49
N THR A 195 -42.68 27.72 -16.86
CA THR A 195 -44.03 27.81 -16.23
C THR A 195 -44.30 26.66 -15.27
N GLY A 196 -43.32 25.74 -15.07
CA GLY A 196 -43.37 24.68 -14.03
C GLY A 196 -43.79 23.30 -14.51
N GLU A 197 -44.30 23.13 -15.74
CA GLU A 197 -44.71 21.82 -16.25
C GLU A 197 -43.48 20.95 -16.54
N LYS A 198 -43.57 19.65 -16.21
CA LYS A 198 -42.50 18.66 -16.37
C LYS A 198 -42.83 17.63 -17.45
N VAL A 199 -43.25 18.10 -18.61
CA VAL A 199 -43.63 17.24 -19.76
C VAL A 199 -42.97 17.74 -21.04
N ALA A 200 -42.87 16.88 -22.03
CA ALA A 200 -42.26 17.22 -23.31
C ALA A 200 -43.06 18.23 -24.13
N THR A 201 -44.39 18.32 -23.92
CA THR A 201 -45.24 19.18 -24.69
C THR A 201 -45.92 20.24 -23.80
N LYS A 202 -46.08 21.46 -24.32
CA LYS A 202 -46.75 22.55 -23.63
C LYS A 202 -47.69 23.27 -24.58
N VAL A 203 -48.94 23.38 -24.17
CA VAL A 203 -49.90 24.22 -24.87
C VAL A 203 -49.83 25.68 -24.36
N VAL A 204 -49.72 26.61 -25.24
CA VAL A 204 -49.67 28.06 -24.96
C VAL A 204 -50.79 28.77 -25.64
N THR A 205 -51.44 29.70 -24.91
CA THR A 205 -52.57 30.52 -25.38
C THR A 205 -52.24 32.00 -25.37
N ASN A 206 -51.12 32.39 -24.82
CA ASN A 206 -50.65 33.76 -24.75
C ASN A 206 -49.29 33.90 -25.44
N ALA A 207 -49.09 35.05 -26.08
CA ALA A 207 -47.79 35.41 -26.61
C ALA A 207 -46.80 35.63 -25.47
N GLY A 208 -45.54 35.14 -25.65
CA GLY A 208 -44.49 35.25 -24.63
C GLY A 208 -43.28 34.41 -24.95
N LYS A 209 -42.22 34.53 -24.14
CA LYS A 209 -41.03 33.71 -24.20
C LYS A 209 -41.19 32.49 -23.28
N TYR A 210 -41.16 31.33 -23.86
CA TYR A 210 -41.18 30.04 -23.15
C TYR A 210 -39.83 29.37 -23.27
N SER A 211 -39.29 28.95 -22.15
CA SER A 211 -38.02 28.19 -22.10
C SER A 211 -38.23 26.85 -21.42
N VAL A 212 -37.40 25.88 -21.83
CA VAL A 212 -37.37 24.52 -21.28
C VAL A 212 -35.93 24.12 -20.96
N THR A 213 -35.78 23.41 -19.85
CA THR A 213 -34.50 22.83 -19.42
C THR A 213 -34.66 21.34 -19.24
#